data_ed5e43855e4d72118cd106365274fc25
#
_entry.id   ed5e43855e4d72118cd106365274fc25
#
_cell.length_a   1.000
_cell.length_b   1.000
_cell.length_c   1.000
_cell.angle_alpha   90.00
_cell.angle_beta   90.00
_cell.angle_gamma   90.00
#
_symmetry.space_group_name_H-M   'P 1'
#
loop_
_entity.id
_entity.type
_entity.pdbx_description
1 polymer ?
#
loop_
_entity_poly.entity_id
_entity_poly.type
_entity_poly.pdbx_seq_one_letter_code
_entity_poly.pdbx_strand_id
1 'polypeptide(L)'
;MWKYTIQVDGMMCGMCESHVNDAVRKAFPVKKVASSRSKKETVVITEMELDQETLRAAISATGYDVGEIRRESWHKKGLFGR
;
A
#
# COMPACT_ATOMS: atom_id res chain seq x y z
N MET A 1 -5.53 -8.63 -11.15
CA MET A 1 -5.21 -7.92 -9.90
C MET A 1 -4.07 -6.95 -10.09
N TRP A 2 -3.98 -6.01 -9.21
CA TRP A 2 -2.95 -4.97 -9.27
C TRP A 2 -2.14 -4.95 -7.99
N LYS A 3 -0.87 -4.64 -8.13
CA LYS A 3 0.02 -4.44 -7.00
C LYS A 3 0.52 -3.01 -7.03
N TYR A 4 0.23 -2.26 -5.97
CA TYR A 4 0.72 -0.90 -5.82
C TYR A 4 1.85 -0.92 -4.80
N THR A 5 2.99 -0.37 -5.17
CA THR A 5 4.11 -0.22 -4.26
C THR A 5 4.28 1.28 -4.02
N ILE A 6 4.10 1.70 -2.79
CA ILE A 6 4.06 3.10 -2.42
C ILE A 6 5.23 3.39 -1.50
N GLN A 7 6.05 4.35 -1.87
CA GLN A 7 7.14 4.77 -1.03
C GLN A 7 6.59 5.67 0.09
N VAL A 8 6.85 5.29 1.34
CA VAL A 8 6.35 6.02 2.50
C VAL A 8 7.49 6.26 3.47
N ASP A 9 7.76 7.53 3.76
CA ASP A 9 8.77 7.91 4.72
C ASP A 9 8.12 8.34 6.02
N GLY A 10 8.82 8.10 7.12
CA GLY A 10 8.35 8.53 8.43
C GLY A 10 7.83 7.42 9.31
N MET A 11 7.70 6.22 8.79
CA MET A 11 7.29 5.08 9.60
C MET A 11 8.45 4.67 10.50
N MET A 12 8.25 4.77 11.80
CA MET A 12 9.33 4.53 12.76
C MET A 12 9.15 3.26 13.58
N CYS A 13 7.96 2.67 13.58
CA CYS A 13 7.70 1.49 14.39
C CYS A 13 6.52 0.72 13.78
N GLY A 14 6.23 -0.46 14.36
CA GLY A 14 5.14 -1.28 13.87
C GLY A 14 3.78 -0.62 13.94
N MET A 15 3.59 0.26 14.92
CA MET A 15 2.34 0.99 15.04
C MET A 15 2.13 1.93 13.86
N CYS A 16 3.21 2.53 13.38
CA CYS A 16 3.14 3.39 12.19
C CYS A 16 2.75 2.58 10.96
N GLU A 17 3.30 1.37 10.83
CA GLU A 17 2.93 0.48 9.74
C GLU A 17 1.44 0.17 9.78
N SER A 18 0.91 -0.09 10.97
CA SER A 18 -0.50 -0.39 11.13
C SER A 18 -1.38 0.81 10.77
N HIS A 19 -0.95 2.00 11.12
CA HIS A 19 -1.70 3.22 10.80
C HIS A 19 -1.84 3.39 9.29
N VAL A 20 -0.75 3.16 8.56
CA VAL A 20 -0.77 3.27 7.10
C VAL A 20 -1.69 2.20 6.52
N ASN A 21 -1.56 0.97 7.01
CA ASN A 21 -2.42 -0.12 6.53
C ASN A 21 -3.89 0.21 6.73
N ASP A 22 -4.24 0.70 7.91
CA ASP A 22 -5.62 1.04 8.23
C ASP A 22 -6.14 2.18 7.36
N ALA A 23 -5.31 3.18 7.09
CA ALA A 23 -5.70 4.30 6.24
C ALA A 23 -6.06 3.82 4.84
N VAL A 24 -5.27 2.89 4.30
CA VAL A 24 -5.54 2.34 2.97
C VAL A 24 -6.83 1.52 2.99
N ARG A 25 -7.01 0.70 4.02
CA ARG A 25 -8.22 -0.12 4.13
C ARG A 25 -9.48 0.70 4.27
N LYS A 26 -9.39 1.82 4.95
CA LYS A 26 -10.55 2.71 5.08
C LYS A 26 -10.90 3.39 3.78
N ALA A 27 -9.89 3.71 2.99
CA ALA A 27 -10.10 4.42 1.73
C ALA A 27 -10.58 3.50 0.61
N PHE A 28 -10.14 2.25 0.60
CA PHE A 28 -10.39 1.33 -0.50
C PHE A 28 -10.65 -0.09 -0.01
N PRO A 29 -11.51 -0.84 -0.71
CA PRO A 29 -11.73 -2.25 -0.40
C PRO A 29 -10.63 -3.11 -1.02
N VAL A 30 -9.45 -3.09 -0.42
CA VAL A 30 -8.30 -3.81 -0.96
C VAL A 30 -8.22 -5.22 -0.39
N LYS A 31 -7.57 -6.11 -1.14
CA LYS A 31 -7.39 -7.50 -0.74
C LYS A 31 -6.33 -7.64 0.34
N LYS A 32 -5.25 -6.92 0.19
CA LYS A 32 -4.13 -7.03 1.11
C LYS A 32 -3.37 -5.73 1.14
N VAL A 33 -2.90 -5.37 2.31
CA VAL A 33 -2.00 -4.22 2.45
C VAL A 33 -0.96 -4.57 3.50
N ALA A 34 0.29 -4.27 3.20
CA ALA A 34 1.41 -4.54 4.10
C ALA A 34 2.40 -3.39 4.01
N SER A 35 2.78 -2.86 5.15
CA SER A 35 3.76 -1.77 5.21
C SER A 35 5.05 -2.29 5.83
N SER A 36 6.17 -1.76 5.36
CA SER A 36 7.48 -2.10 5.86
C SER A 36 8.26 -0.84 6.15
N ARG A 37 8.56 -0.61 7.44
CA ARG A 37 9.33 0.57 7.82
C ARG A 37 10.79 0.44 7.40
N SER A 38 11.31 -0.77 7.32
CA SER A 38 12.70 -0.97 6.92
C SER A 38 12.90 -0.73 5.44
N LYS A 39 11.91 -1.07 4.63
CA LYS A 39 11.95 -0.83 3.18
C LYS A 39 11.35 0.50 2.81
N LYS A 40 10.69 1.17 3.76
CA LYS A 40 10.03 2.46 3.55
C LYS A 40 9.00 2.38 2.45
N GLU A 41 8.21 1.33 2.45
CA GLU A 41 7.19 1.13 1.43
C GLU A 41 5.96 0.45 1.97
N THR A 42 4.85 0.66 1.26
CA THR A 42 3.59 -0.02 1.53
C THR A 42 3.17 -0.71 0.24
N VAL A 43 2.83 -1.99 0.35
CA VAL A 43 2.40 -2.78 -0.79
C VAL A 43 0.92 -3.06 -0.64
N VAL A 44 0.15 -2.79 -1.70
CA VAL A 44 -1.29 -2.99 -1.72
C VAL A 44 -1.66 -3.93 -2.86
N ILE A 45 -2.39 -4.99 -2.55
CA ILE A 45 -2.91 -5.92 -3.55
C ILE A 45 -4.41 -5.70 -3.65
N THR A 46 -4.90 -5.43 -4.84
CA THR A 46 -6.31 -5.09 -5.04
C THR A 46 -6.79 -5.59 -6.40
N GLU A 47 -8.10 -5.86 -6.49
CA GLU A 47 -8.69 -6.32 -7.74
C GLU A 47 -8.99 -5.19 -8.70
N MET A 48 -9.13 -3.98 -8.19
CA MET A 48 -9.49 -2.82 -8.99
C MET A 48 -8.37 -1.81 -9.01
N GLU A 49 -8.36 -0.97 -10.03
CA GLU A 49 -7.41 0.13 -10.08
C GLU A 49 -7.80 1.17 -9.04
N LEU A 50 -6.78 1.66 -8.35
CA LEU A 50 -6.98 2.71 -7.35
C LEU A 50 -6.50 4.03 -7.91
N ASP A 51 -7.21 5.10 -7.56
CA ASP A 51 -6.79 6.43 -7.93
C ASP A 51 -5.55 6.79 -7.11
N GLN A 52 -4.43 7.02 -7.80
CA GLN A 52 -3.16 7.26 -7.11
C GLN A 52 -3.18 8.52 -6.27
N GLU A 53 -3.90 9.54 -6.70
CA GLU A 53 -3.99 10.77 -5.90
C GLU A 53 -4.76 10.55 -4.61
N THR A 54 -5.85 9.80 -4.69
CA THR A 54 -6.62 9.47 -3.50
C THR A 54 -5.82 8.57 -2.56
N LEU A 55 -5.07 7.64 -3.13
CA LEU A 55 -4.21 6.75 -2.35
C LEU A 55 -3.13 7.55 -1.63
N ARG A 56 -2.50 8.48 -2.34
CA ARG A 56 -1.50 9.36 -1.75
C ARG A 56 -2.10 10.21 -0.62
N ALA A 57 -3.28 10.76 -0.87
CA ALA A 57 -3.94 11.60 0.13
C ALA A 57 -4.30 10.81 1.38
N ALA A 58 -4.77 9.57 1.20
CA ALA A 58 -5.15 8.72 2.33
C ALA A 58 -3.94 8.45 3.24
N ILE A 59 -2.79 8.17 2.64
CA ILE A 59 -1.59 7.89 3.42
C ILE A 59 -1.01 9.18 4.00
N SER A 60 -1.01 10.26 3.22
CA SER A 60 -0.50 11.55 3.70
C SER A 60 -1.29 12.06 4.91
N ALA A 61 -2.58 11.74 4.97
CA ALA A 61 -3.43 12.16 6.07
C ALA A 61 -2.98 11.55 7.40
N THR A 62 -2.20 10.48 7.37
CA THR A 62 -1.67 9.88 8.59
C THR A 62 -0.45 10.64 9.10
N GLY A 63 0.08 11.59 8.33
CA GLY A 63 1.22 12.39 8.71
C GLY A 63 2.55 11.94 8.14
N TYR A 64 2.55 10.95 7.27
CA TYR A 64 3.78 10.45 6.66
C TYR A 64 3.94 10.97 5.24
N ASP A 65 5.19 11.03 4.78
CA ASP A 65 5.49 11.51 3.44
C ASP A 65 5.33 10.38 2.44
N VAL A 66 4.64 10.67 1.35
CA VAL A 66 4.43 9.70 0.28
C VAL A 66 5.29 10.08 -0.90
N GLY A 67 6.13 9.15 -1.33
CA GLY A 67 6.97 9.37 -2.50
C GLY A 67 6.36 8.76 -3.73
N GLU A 68 7.13 7.95 -4.42
CA GLU A 68 6.70 7.34 -5.67
C GLU A 68 5.65 6.27 -5.44
N ILE A 69 4.67 6.20 -6.32
CA ILE A 69 3.67 5.14 -6.33
C ILE A 69 3.83 4.39 -7.64
N ARG A 70 4.09 3.09 -7.55
CA ARG A 70 4.23 2.23 -8.73
C ARG A 70 3.11 1.23 -8.75
N ARG A 71 2.59 0.97 -9.94
CA ARG A 71 1.53 0.00 -10.15
C ARG A 71 2.00 -1.03 -11.16
N GLU A 72 1.73 -2.29 -10.86
CA GLU A 72 2.05 -3.37 -11.79
C GLU A 72 0.96 -4.43 -11.74
N SER A 73 0.85 -5.19 -12.83
CA SER A 73 -0.04 -6.34 -12.84
C SER A 73 0.46 -7.36 -11.83
N TRP A 74 -0.48 -7.95 -11.11
CA TRP A 74 -0.10 -8.95 -10.10
C TRP A 74 -0.99 -10.17 -10.27
N HIS A 75 -0.37 -11.32 -10.31
CA HIS A 75 -1.10 -12.58 -10.41
C HIS A 75 -0.83 -13.40 -9.17
N LYS A 76 -1.89 -13.88 -8.59
CA LYS A 76 -1.76 -14.77 -7.45
C LYS A 76 -1.19 -16.09 -7.98
N LYS A 77 -0.01 -16.42 -7.58
CA LYS A 77 0.61 -17.69 -7.96
C LYS A 77 0.17 -18.72 -6.99
N GLY A 78 -0.57 -19.49 -7.47
CA GLY A 78 -1.00 -20.56 -6.63
C GLY A 78 -0.11 -21.70 -6.76
N LEU A 79 -0.27 -21.16 -7.19
CA LEU A 79 -0.03 -21.63 -7.35
C LEU A 79 0.32 -22.33 -8.03
N PHE A 80 0.38 -22.12 -8.04
CA PHE A 80 0.73 -22.53 -8.71
C PHE A 80 1.15 -22.79 -9.31
N GLY A 81 1.18 -23.04 -9.48
CA GLY A 81 1.76 -22.98 -9.98
C GLY A 81 1.98 -23.07 -10.59
N ARG A 82 2.10 -23.30 -10.56
CA ARG A 82 2.52 -23.18 -11.00
C ARG A 82 2.51 -23.15 -11.17
#